data_00fa07ce6a82b79614c8a90d5a864f3c
#
_entry.id   00fa07ce6a82b79614c8a90d5a864f3c
#
_cell.length_a   1.000
_cell.length_b   1.000
_cell.length_c   1.000
_cell.angle_alpha   90.00
_cell.angle_beta   90.00
_cell.angle_gamma   90.00
#
_symmetry.space_group_name_H-M   'P 1'
#
loop_
_entity.id
_entity.type
_entity.pdbx_description
1 polymer ?
#
loop_
_entity_poly.entity_id
_entity_poly.type
_entity_poly.pdbx_seq_one_letter_code
_entity_poly.pdbx_strand_id
1 'polypeptide(L)'
;MAKKSKKFRIAMRMEGMWPHQLAGYESHRRRDGGDVGHSDPNKRLLNRLLIGEADWAQTAWNEIAEMRSENFLVQLEGLKKRRHKSDLQQLLREGPKDPWRASKHGPMREVILTANKKWFALDLQDFVGGSGPTLEQQFEECAIGWLKHAFGDDCIHARADVDEETYHIHAVVMPRTTLPCGKRMLQPSIHPVIASYEKGQDDVGDWFKAVGLKRGKKRKRKLRKALEHNRKALEAYNAGEADSLDLVEVPKKRRHVSPRVWREKQERRLAERDLAQETREEQLEAKEASVVTRETHADKKTAQAIATLSVARDVAKGRVVLGARDASNREDETASTPATQIPAQRLFGRALDVLHKQARSEARADLKDAFDEIRRADDAIVEIATGLGKSARERIANARKSLSRAIIGISRKISRLPDPPEKSSDQR
;
A
#
# COMPACT_ATOMS: atom_id res chain seq x y z
N MET A 1 28.31 8.59 -5.69
CA MET A 1 27.45 7.76 -6.58
C MET A 1 26.15 8.51 -6.82
N ALA A 2 25.88 8.95 -8.05
CA ALA A 2 24.66 9.68 -8.40
C ALA A 2 23.44 8.75 -8.22
N LYS A 3 22.47 9.15 -7.37
CA LYS A 3 21.20 8.44 -7.19
C LYS A 3 20.51 8.32 -8.56
N LYS A 4 20.34 7.09 -9.09
CA LYS A 4 19.49 6.82 -10.26
C LYS A 4 18.12 7.44 -10.01
N SER A 5 17.79 8.54 -10.72
CA SER A 5 16.49 9.17 -10.65
C SER A 5 15.41 8.12 -10.92
N LYS A 6 14.40 8.03 -10.08
CA LYS A 6 13.25 7.13 -10.28
C LYS A 6 12.56 7.53 -11.58
N LYS A 7 12.69 6.69 -12.62
CA LYS A 7 12.04 6.93 -13.92
C LYS A 7 10.59 6.50 -13.85
N PHE A 8 9.68 7.45 -13.80
CA PHE A 8 8.23 7.21 -13.83
C PHE A 8 7.75 6.83 -15.23
N ARG A 9 6.57 6.23 -15.33
CA ARG A 9 6.06 5.64 -16.56
C ARG A 9 4.63 6.07 -16.79
N ILE A 10 4.34 6.43 -18.06
CA ILE A 10 2.97 6.52 -18.55
C ILE A 10 2.35 5.13 -18.66
N ALA A 11 1.10 5.01 -18.27
CA ALA A 11 0.26 3.83 -18.50
C ALA A 11 -0.91 4.25 -19.41
N MET A 12 -1.02 3.61 -20.57
CA MET A 12 -2.18 3.66 -21.43
C MET A 12 -2.92 2.33 -21.32
N ARG A 13 -4.22 2.38 -21.13
CA ARG A 13 -5.13 1.23 -21.30
C ARG A 13 -6.08 1.55 -22.43
N MET A 14 -6.50 0.53 -23.12
CA MET A 14 -7.48 0.65 -24.21
C MET A 14 -8.40 -0.56 -24.13
N GLU A 15 -9.69 -0.28 -23.99
CA GLU A 15 -10.73 -1.29 -23.87
C GLU A 15 -11.75 -1.10 -25.00
N GLY A 16 -12.37 -2.19 -25.39
CA GLY A 16 -13.47 -2.15 -26.37
C GLY A 16 -14.72 -1.54 -25.77
N MET A 17 -15.45 -0.77 -26.56
CA MET A 17 -16.68 -0.11 -26.13
C MET A 17 -17.76 -0.28 -27.21
N TRP A 18 -18.99 -0.52 -26.75
CA TRP A 18 -20.17 -0.58 -27.60
C TRP A 18 -21.02 0.67 -27.43
N PRO A 19 -21.74 1.13 -28.48
CA PRO A 19 -22.59 2.32 -28.37
C PRO A 19 -23.61 2.24 -27.22
N HIS A 20 -24.22 1.10 -26.97
CA HIS A 20 -25.18 0.94 -25.86
C HIS A 20 -24.55 1.14 -24.46
N GLN A 21 -23.23 1.14 -24.35
CA GLN A 21 -22.50 1.40 -23.09
C GLN A 21 -22.30 2.89 -22.83
N LEU A 22 -22.52 3.78 -23.82
CA LEU A 22 -22.27 5.22 -23.70
C LEU A 22 -23.09 5.86 -22.56
N ALA A 23 -24.37 5.54 -22.45
CA ALA A 23 -25.22 6.08 -21.40
C ALA A 23 -24.75 5.68 -20.00
N GLY A 24 -24.39 4.40 -19.81
CA GLY A 24 -23.84 3.91 -18.54
C GLY A 24 -22.46 4.52 -18.22
N TYR A 25 -21.63 4.70 -19.24
CA TYR A 25 -20.35 5.36 -19.12
C TYR A 25 -20.53 6.83 -18.67
N GLU A 26 -21.44 7.57 -19.30
CA GLU A 26 -21.70 8.96 -18.95
C GLU A 26 -22.31 9.10 -17.55
N SER A 27 -23.27 8.23 -17.18
CA SER A 27 -23.83 8.21 -15.81
C SER A 27 -22.75 7.94 -14.76
N HIS A 28 -21.85 7.00 -15.01
CA HIS A 28 -20.72 6.75 -14.12
C HIS A 28 -19.76 7.95 -14.04
N ARG A 29 -19.47 8.60 -15.19
CA ARG A 29 -18.62 9.80 -15.22
C ARG A 29 -19.25 11.00 -14.50
N ARG A 30 -20.57 11.15 -14.56
CA ARG A 30 -21.32 12.16 -13.79
C ARG A 30 -21.46 11.81 -12.32
N ARG A 31 -21.08 10.59 -11.89
CA ARG A 31 -21.32 10.06 -10.55
C ARG A 31 -22.80 9.95 -10.19
N ASP A 32 -23.66 9.77 -11.20
CA ASP A 32 -25.11 9.67 -11.06
C ASP A 32 -25.58 8.21 -10.92
N GLY A 33 -24.67 7.25 -11.05
CA GLY A 33 -24.96 5.82 -10.89
C GLY A 33 -23.76 4.93 -11.06
N GLY A 34 -23.94 3.64 -10.77
CA GLY A 34 -22.90 2.61 -10.80
C GLY A 34 -22.06 2.56 -9.52
N ASP A 35 -20.88 1.95 -9.60
CA ASP A 35 -19.93 1.83 -8.49
C ASP A 35 -19.15 3.15 -8.34
N VAL A 36 -19.67 4.07 -7.54
CA VAL A 36 -19.05 5.38 -7.23
C VAL A 36 -18.31 5.40 -5.89
N GLY A 37 -18.29 4.28 -5.15
CA GLY A 37 -17.68 4.19 -3.82
C GLY A 37 -16.16 4.39 -3.77
N HIS A 38 -15.51 4.47 -4.94
CA HIS A 38 -14.07 4.75 -5.07
C HIS A 38 -13.73 6.21 -5.33
N SER A 39 -14.75 7.10 -5.47
CA SER A 39 -14.58 8.53 -5.71
C SER A 39 -14.76 9.33 -4.43
N ASP A 40 -13.99 10.42 -4.30
CA ASP A 40 -14.09 11.39 -3.20
C ASP A 40 -15.13 12.45 -3.56
N PRO A 41 -16.29 12.52 -2.87
CA PRO A 41 -17.35 13.47 -3.17
C PRO A 41 -16.88 14.94 -3.12
N ASN A 42 -15.91 15.26 -2.26
CA ASN A 42 -15.41 16.62 -2.09
C ASN A 42 -14.57 17.09 -3.29
N LYS A 43 -14.04 16.16 -4.08
CA LYS A 43 -13.23 16.44 -5.27
C LYS A 43 -14.01 16.33 -6.58
N ARG A 44 -15.27 15.94 -6.54
CA ARG A 44 -16.10 15.73 -7.73
C ARG A 44 -16.16 16.96 -8.65
N LEU A 45 -16.21 18.15 -8.07
CA LEU A 45 -16.25 19.41 -8.82
C LEU A 45 -14.91 19.76 -9.52
N LEU A 46 -13.83 19.07 -9.16
CA LEU A 46 -12.52 19.25 -9.80
C LEU A 46 -12.36 18.42 -11.08
N ASN A 47 -13.30 17.50 -11.35
CA ASN A 47 -13.31 16.75 -12.59
C ASN A 47 -13.59 17.68 -13.77
N ARG A 48 -12.82 17.53 -14.85
CA ARG A 48 -12.86 18.47 -15.99
C ARG A 48 -13.12 17.76 -17.30
N LEU A 49 -14.03 18.31 -18.11
CA LEU A 49 -14.18 17.94 -19.51
C LEU A 49 -13.01 18.57 -20.29
N LEU A 50 -12.28 17.79 -21.07
CA LEU A 50 -11.09 18.20 -21.81
C LEU A 50 -11.30 18.21 -23.32
N ILE A 51 -12.10 17.28 -23.85
CA ILE A 51 -12.45 17.16 -25.28
C ILE A 51 -13.92 16.81 -25.37
N GLY A 52 -14.63 17.35 -26.34
CA GLY A 52 -16.06 17.14 -26.60
C GLY A 52 -16.94 18.13 -25.86
N GLU A 53 -18.23 18.05 -26.14
CA GLU A 53 -19.26 18.87 -25.52
C GLU A 53 -20.04 18.08 -24.46
N ALA A 54 -20.93 18.75 -23.73
CA ALA A 54 -21.70 18.11 -22.66
C ALA A 54 -22.63 16.99 -23.15
N ASP A 55 -23.07 17.06 -24.41
CA ASP A 55 -23.95 16.09 -25.07
C ASP A 55 -23.24 15.13 -26.03
N TRP A 56 -21.91 15.01 -25.92
CA TRP A 56 -21.04 14.19 -26.77
C TRP A 56 -21.58 12.75 -27.00
N ALA A 57 -22.15 12.14 -25.97
CA ALA A 57 -22.68 10.78 -26.06
C ALA A 57 -23.94 10.70 -26.95
N GLN A 58 -24.83 11.69 -26.85
CA GLN A 58 -26.00 11.80 -27.70
C GLN A 58 -25.62 12.12 -29.14
N THR A 59 -24.66 13.01 -29.33
CA THR A 59 -24.09 13.33 -30.66
C THR A 59 -23.49 12.10 -31.32
N ALA A 60 -22.74 11.27 -30.59
CA ALA A 60 -22.22 10.01 -31.10
C ALA A 60 -23.34 9.02 -31.52
N TRP A 61 -24.41 8.93 -30.71
CA TRP A 61 -25.58 8.13 -31.07
C TRP A 61 -26.27 8.61 -32.35
N ASN A 62 -26.46 9.91 -32.47
CA ASN A 62 -27.10 10.52 -33.66
C ASN A 62 -26.24 10.24 -34.91
N GLU A 63 -24.93 10.41 -34.83
CA GLU A 63 -24.03 10.12 -35.94
C GLU A 63 -24.06 8.63 -36.36
N ILE A 64 -24.14 7.72 -35.42
CA ILE A 64 -24.27 6.29 -35.71
C ILE A 64 -25.60 6.02 -36.42
N ALA A 65 -26.70 6.66 -36.03
CA ALA A 65 -28.00 6.53 -36.68
C ALA A 65 -27.95 7.10 -38.10
N GLU A 66 -27.30 8.23 -38.32
CA GLU A 66 -27.03 8.80 -39.64
C GLU A 66 -26.24 7.84 -40.53
N MET A 67 -25.11 7.30 -40.00
CA MET A 67 -24.32 6.31 -40.73
C MET A 67 -25.14 5.09 -41.17
N ARG A 68 -26.04 4.59 -40.31
CA ARG A 68 -26.96 3.47 -40.66
C ARG A 68 -27.85 3.84 -41.84
N SER A 69 -28.48 5.00 -41.78
CA SER A 69 -29.42 5.49 -42.80
C SER A 69 -28.72 5.76 -44.14
N GLU A 70 -27.59 6.46 -44.10
CA GLU A 70 -26.77 6.75 -45.27
C GLU A 70 -26.26 5.45 -45.96
N ASN A 71 -25.71 4.54 -45.15
CA ASN A 71 -25.22 3.26 -45.65
C ASN A 71 -26.30 2.41 -46.28
N PHE A 72 -27.52 2.45 -45.73
CA PHE A 72 -28.68 1.76 -46.29
C PHE A 72 -29.05 2.35 -47.64
N LEU A 73 -29.10 3.68 -47.77
CA LEU A 73 -29.36 4.37 -49.05
C LEU A 73 -28.33 4.02 -50.13
N VAL A 74 -27.02 4.10 -49.76
CA VAL A 74 -25.91 3.74 -50.65
C VAL A 74 -26.04 2.29 -51.15
N GLN A 75 -26.46 1.37 -50.27
CA GLN A 75 -26.69 -0.04 -50.66
C GLN A 75 -27.88 -0.18 -51.59
N LEU A 76 -29.00 0.48 -51.28
CA LEU A 76 -30.20 0.47 -52.13
C LEU A 76 -29.90 0.96 -53.54
N GLU A 77 -29.21 2.12 -53.64
CA GLU A 77 -28.84 2.68 -54.94
C GLU A 77 -27.90 1.75 -55.73
N GLY A 78 -26.91 1.19 -55.05
CA GLY A 78 -25.97 0.23 -55.65
C GLY A 78 -26.65 -1.02 -56.20
N LEU A 79 -27.64 -1.56 -55.48
CA LEU A 79 -28.43 -2.72 -55.92
C LEU A 79 -29.40 -2.39 -57.04
N LYS A 80 -30.05 -1.22 -57.01
CA LYS A 80 -30.90 -0.71 -58.10
C LYS A 80 -30.10 -0.54 -59.39
N LYS A 81 -28.92 0.10 -59.33
CA LYS A 81 -28.04 0.28 -60.51
C LYS A 81 -27.63 -1.05 -61.13
N ARG A 82 -27.34 -2.05 -60.31
CA ARG A 82 -26.97 -3.40 -60.77
C ARG A 82 -28.16 -4.30 -61.11
N ARG A 83 -29.39 -3.84 -60.93
CA ARG A 83 -30.64 -4.57 -61.20
C ARG A 83 -30.78 -5.87 -60.40
N HIS A 84 -30.18 -5.96 -59.18
CA HIS A 84 -30.26 -7.14 -58.29
C HIS A 84 -31.57 -7.11 -57.48
N LYS A 85 -32.70 -7.59 -58.10
CA LYS A 85 -34.03 -7.52 -57.49
C LYS A 85 -34.18 -8.35 -56.22
N SER A 86 -33.62 -9.56 -56.15
CA SER A 86 -33.68 -10.45 -54.98
C SER A 86 -32.95 -9.83 -53.78
N ASP A 87 -31.72 -9.31 -54.00
CA ASP A 87 -30.91 -8.71 -52.97
C ASP A 87 -31.52 -7.38 -52.46
N LEU A 88 -32.16 -6.64 -53.37
CA LEU A 88 -32.91 -5.45 -53.04
C LEU A 88 -34.07 -5.75 -52.09
N GLN A 89 -34.87 -6.82 -52.42
CA GLN A 89 -35.98 -7.25 -51.56
C GLN A 89 -35.49 -7.76 -50.20
N GLN A 90 -34.35 -8.44 -50.17
CA GLN A 90 -33.73 -8.90 -48.94
C GLN A 90 -33.27 -7.72 -48.09
N LEU A 91 -32.57 -6.74 -48.69
CA LEU A 91 -32.10 -5.55 -47.99
C LEU A 91 -33.26 -4.73 -47.41
N LEU A 92 -34.37 -4.57 -48.12
CA LEU A 92 -35.58 -3.91 -47.66
C LEU A 92 -36.22 -4.62 -46.45
N ARG A 93 -36.16 -5.96 -46.43
CA ARG A 93 -36.67 -6.77 -45.30
C ARG A 93 -35.76 -6.69 -44.07
N GLU A 94 -34.44 -6.70 -44.27
CA GLU A 94 -33.46 -6.65 -43.21
C GLU A 94 -33.31 -5.26 -42.58
N GLY A 95 -33.59 -4.19 -43.37
CA GLY A 95 -33.44 -2.80 -42.93
C GLY A 95 -32.00 -2.33 -42.78
N PRO A 96 -31.81 -1.12 -42.20
CA PRO A 96 -30.50 -0.56 -41.99
C PRO A 96 -29.67 -1.38 -41.01
N LYS A 97 -28.41 -1.66 -41.37
CA LYS A 97 -27.46 -2.42 -40.54
C LYS A 97 -26.51 -1.49 -39.82
N ASP A 98 -25.99 -1.96 -38.70
CA ASP A 98 -24.97 -1.25 -37.92
C ASP A 98 -23.72 -0.93 -38.77
N PRO A 99 -23.13 0.27 -38.60
CA PRO A 99 -21.97 0.69 -39.40
C PRO A 99 -20.67 0.10 -38.89
N TRP A 100 -20.64 -1.17 -38.49
CA TRP A 100 -19.45 -1.91 -38.10
C TRP A 100 -19.57 -3.40 -38.41
N ARG A 101 -18.43 -4.07 -38.38
CA ARG A 101 -18.38 -5.53 -38.47
C ARG A 101 -18.51 -6.15 -37.09
N ALA A 102 -19.12 -7.33 -37.00
CA ALA A 102 -19.14 -8.09 -35.77
C ALA A 102 -17.72 -8.29 -35.20
N SER A 103 -17.55 -7.91 -33.96
CA SER A 103 -16.26 -8.03 -33.27
C SER A 103 -16.48 -8.31 -31.79
N LYS A 104 -15.50 -8.94 -31.14
CA LYS A 104 -15.54 -9.20 -29.71
C LYS A 104 -15.46 -7.90 -28.87
N HIS A 105 -14.85 -6.85 -29.40
CA HIS A 105 -14.44 -5.68 -28.63
C HIS A 105 -15.23 -4.41 -28.96
N GLY A 106 -16.30 -4.53 -29.75
CA GLY A 106 -17.11 -3.39 -30.17
C GLY A 106 -16.42 -2.45 -31.16
N PRO A 107 -17.18 -1.48 -31.70
CA PRO A 107 -16.70 -0.54 -32.73
C PRO A 107 -15.95 0.66 -32.19
N MET A 108 -16.05 0.95 -30.91
CA MET A 108 -15.43 2.10 -30.25
C MET A 108 -14.33 1.67 -29.27
N ARG A 109 -13.58 2.62 -28.74
CA ARG A 109 -12.55 2.36 -27.73
C ARG A 109 -12.64 3.37 -26.60
N GLU A 110 -12.56 2.88 -25.38
CA GLU A 110 -12.20 3.68 -24.23
C GLU A 110 -10.67 3.66 -24.08
N VAL A 111 -10.08 4.85 -23.89
CA VAL A 111 -8.65 5.02 -23.66
C VAL A 111 -8.47 5.65 -22.28
N ILE A 112 -7.64 5.05 -21.44
CA ILE A 112 -7.29 5.57 -20.12
C ILE A 112 -5.81 5.90 -20.10
N LEU A 113 -5.49 7.15 -19.77
CA LEU A 113 -4.12 7.63 -19.58
C LEU A 113 -3.89 7.97 -18.12
N THR A 114 -2.82 7.42 -17.53
CA THR A 114 -2.44 7.72 -16.15
C THR A 114 -0.93 7.54 -15.93
N ALA A 115 -0.42 8.13 -14.86
CA ALA A 115 0.94 7.91 -14.37
C ALA A 115 0.92 7.37 -12.93
N ASN A 116 2.09 7.08 -12.38
CA ASN A 116 2.18 6.64 -10.99
C ASN A 116 1.84 7.81 -10.04
N LYS A 117 0.97 7.60 -9.05
CA LYS A 117 0.60 8.59 -8.01
C LYS A 117 1.81 9.36 -7.44
N LYS A 118 2.95 8.66 -7.28
CA LYS A 118 4.19 9.29 -6.80
C LYS A 118 4.82 10.29 -7.79
N TRP A 119 4.45 10.26 -9.06
CA TRP A 119 4.89 11.25 -10.03
C TRP A 119 4.13 12.56 -9.82
N PHE A 120 2.81 12.51 -9.70
CA PHE A 120 1.98 13.69 -9.38
C PHE A 120 2.35 14.31 -8.02
N ALA A 121 2.71 13.46 -7.03
CA ALA A 121 3.18 13.93 -5.72
C ALA A 121 4.60 14.54 -5.72
N LEU A 122 5.28 14.63 -6.87
CA LEU A 122 6.55 15.35 -7.01
C LEU A 122 6.34 16.84 -7.28
N ASP A 123 5.11 17.30 -7.40
CA ASP A 123 4.83 18.71 -7.59
C ASP A 123 5.34 19.51 -6.39
N LEU A 124 6.49 20.16 -6.60
CA LEU A 124 7.14 20.99 -5.58
C LEU A 124 6.64 22.42 -5.56
N GLN A 125 5.69 22.75 -6.44
CA GLN A 125 5.21 24.14 -6.60
C GLN A 125 4.43 24.61 -5.36
N ASP A 126 3.72 23.71 -4.70
CA ASP A 126 3.09 23.99 -3.39
C ASP A 126 4.11 24.36 -2.31
N PHE A 127 5.39 23.98 -2.48
CA PHE A 127 6.46 24.24 -1.52
C PHE A 127 7.29 25.49 -1.80
N VAL A 128 7.33 25.96 -3.04
CA VAL A 128 8.29 27.02 -3.48
C VAL A 128 7.58 28.28 -3.98
N GLY A 129 6.25 28.30 -4.04
CA GLY A 129 5.50 29.47 -4.54
C GLY A 129 5.71 29.76 -6.04
N GLY A 130 6.02 28.72 -6.82
CA GLY A 130 6.26 28.85 -8.27
C GLY A 130 4.97 29.09 -9.05
N SER A 131 5.01 30.02 -10.03
CA SER A 131 3.87 30.40 -10.89
C SER A 131 3.72 29.52 -12.15
N GLY A 132 4.36 28.36 -12.25
CA GLY A 132 4.30 27.47 -13.40
C GLY A 132 3.12 26.48 -13.37
N PRO A 133 2.83 25.77 -14.48
CA PRO A 133 1.78 24.74 -14.52
C PRO A 133 2.11 23.55 -13.62
N THR A 134 1.12 23.03 -12.90
CA THR A 134 1.26 21.84 -12.05
C THR A 134 1.58 20.61 -12.90
N LEU A 135 2.09 19.53 -12.28
CA LEU A 135 2.33 18.26 -13.00
C LEU A 135 1.02 17.67 -13.55
N GLU A 136 -0.10 17.88 -12.89
CA GLU A 136 -1.41 17.49 -13.40
C GLU A 136 -1.78 18.27 -14.67
N GLN A 137 -1.59 19.59 -14.67
CA GLN A 137 -1.82 20.45 -15.85
C GLN A 137 -0.90 20.07 -17.01
N GLN A 138 0.39 19.85 -16.76
CA GLN A 138 1.34 19.39 -17.76
C GLN A 138 0.95 18.02 -18.34
N PHE A 139 0.43 17.11 -17.48
CA PHE A 139 -0.08 15.81 -17.91
C PHE A 139 -1.31 15.94 -18.79
N GLU A 140 -2.25 16.84 -18.43
CA GLU A 140 -3.46 17.11 -19.22
C GLU A 140 -3.13 17.65 -20.60
N GLU A 141 -2.32 18.69 -20.68
CA GLU A 141 -1.91 19.30 -21.96
C GLU A 141 -1.24 18.27 -22.86
N CYS A 142 -0.33 17.48 -22.28
CA CYS A 142 0.34 16.41 -22.99
C CYS A 142 -0.64 15.32 -23.46
N ALA A 143 -1.62 14.96 -22.64
CA ALA A 143 -2.63 13.96 -22.97
C ALA A 143 -3.61 14.44 -24.05
N ILE A 144 -4.10 15.67 -23.96
CA ILE A 144 -4.94 16.30 -24.98
C ILE A 144 -4.18 16.35 -26.31
N GLY A 145 -2.93 16.82 -26.28
CA GLY A 145 -2.08 16.88 -27.47
C GLY A 145 -1.89 15.51 -28.10
N TRP A 146 -1.62 14.48 -27.30
CA TRP A 146 -1.48 13.12 -27.81
C TRP A 146 -2.78 12.55 -28.36
N LEU A 147 -3.91 12.74 -27.68
CA LEU A 147 -5.21 12.26 -28.14
C LEU A 147 -5.59 12.88 -29.49
N LYS A 148 -5.38 14.19 -29.66
CA LYS A 148 -5.60 14.89 -30.93
C LYS A 148 -4.63 14.42 -32.02
N HIS A 149 -3.35 14.22 -31.69
CA HIS A 149 -2.36 13.71 -32.65
C HIS A 149 -2.69 12.28 -33.09
N ALA A 150 -3.02 11.39 -32.15
CA ALA A 150 -3.23 9.99 -32.41
C ALA A 150 -4.59 9.67 -33.06
N PHE A 151 -5.64 10.43 -32.73
CA PHE A 151 -7.01 10.10 -33.11
C PHE A 151 -7.74 11.23 -33.85
N GLY A 152 -7.23 12.45 -33.82
CA GLY A 152 -7.91 13.60 -34.43
C GLY A 152 -9.34 13.76 -33.94
N ASP A 153 -10.27 13.94 -34.88
CA ASP A 153 -11.72 14.09 -34.63
C ASP A 153 -12.38 12.78 -34.18
N ASP A 154 -11.69 11.66 -34.32
CA ASP A 154 -12.18 10.37 -33.79
C ASP A 154 -12.14 10.32 -32.27
N CYS A 155 -11.37 11.17 -31.57
CA CYS A 155 -11.45 11.37 -30.14
C CYS A 155 -12.62 12.28 -29.81
N ILE A 156 -13.79 11.71 -29.55
CA ILE A 156 -15.05 12.45 -29.37
C ILE A 156 -15.26 12.96 -27.94
N HIS A 157 -14.52 12.43 -26.98
CA HIS A 157 -14.62 12.80 -25.58
C HIS A 157 -13.32 12.54 -24.83
N ALA A 158 -12.94 13.45 -23.96
CA ALA A 158 -11.92 13.21 -22.94
C ALA A 158 -12.24 13.98 -21.66
N ARG A 159 -11.93 13.38 -20.51
CA ARG A 159 -12.18 13.94 -19.19
C ARG A 159 -11.08 13.56 -18.21
N ALA A 160 -10.69 14.52 -17.36
CA ALA A 160 -9.82 14.30 -16.21
C ALA A 160 -10.66 13.96 -14.96
N ASP A 161 -10.38 12.84 -14.34
CA ASP A 161 -10.99 12.42 -13.07
C ASP A 161 -9.98 12.63 -11.93
N VAL A 162 -10.26 13.65 -11.10
CA VAL A 162 -9.43 14.08 -9.96
C VAL A 162 -9.95 13.48 -8.65
N ASP A 163 -11.20 13.08 -8.64
CA ASP A 163 -11.91 12.54 -7.48
C ASP A 163 -11.62 11.08 -7.18
N GLU A 164 -10.80 10.41 -7.98
CA GLU A 164 -10.38 9.04 -7.74
C GLU A 164 -8.97 8.97 -7.09
N GLU A 165 -8.60 7.81 -6.55
CA GLU A 165 -7.33 7.62 -5.82
C GLU A 165 -6.09 8.04 -6.63
N THR A 166 -6.11 7.83 -7.94
CA THR A 166 -5.02 8.16 -8.84
C THR A 166 -5.54 8.99 -9.98
N TYR A 167 -4.94 10.16 -10.19
CA TYR A 167 -5.26 11.04 -11.31
C TYR A 167 -5.14 10.30 -12.65
N HIS A 168 -6.18 10.40 -13.48
CA HIS A 168 -6.20 9.81 -14.81
C HIS A 168 -7.17 10.52 -15.75
N ILE A 169 -6.94 10.30 -17.04
CA ILE A 169 -7.77 10.84 -18.11
C ILE A 169 -8.45 9.70 -18.83
N HIS A 170 -9.76 9.76 -18.94
CA HIS A 170 -10.58 8.89 -19.76
C HIS A 170 -10.87 9.58 -21.08
N ALA A 171 -10.77 8.84 -22.20
CA ALA A 171 -11.15 9.32 -23.51
C ALA A 171 -11.97 8.24 -24.24
N VAL A 172 -12.89 8.68 -25.09
CA VAL A 172 -13.69 7.82 -25.97
C VAL A 172 -13.33 8.11 -27.41
N VAL A 173 -13.01 7.05 -28.16
CA VAL A 173 -12.59 7.11 -29.56
C VAL A 173 -13.62 6.37 -30.42
N MET A 174 -14.09 7.03 -31.44
CA MET A 174 -15.03 6.53 -32.44
C MET A 174 -14.32 6.47 -33.81
N PRO A 175 -13.58 5.37 -34.13
CA PRO A 175 -12.68 5.31 -35.29
C PRO A 175 -13.46 5.21 -36.60
N ARG A 176 -13.66 6.36 -37.23
CA ARG A 176 -14.42 6.53 -38.44
C ARG A 176 -13.59 6.18 -39.68
N THR A 177 -14.26 5.62 -40.66
CA THR A 177 -13.69 5.40 -42.01
C THR A 177 -14.77 5.43 -43.06
N THR A 178 -14.43 5.88 -44.26
CA THR A 178 -15.28 5.80 -45.44
C THR A 178 -14.72 4.75 -46.40
N LEU A 179 -15.53 3.75 -46.73
CA LEU A 179 -15.17 2.72 -47.69
C LEU A 179 -15.21 3.26 -49.13
N PRO A 180 -14.49 2.63 -50.09
CA PRO A 180 -14.52 3.05 -51.49
C PRO A 180 -15.95 3.08 -52.12
N CYS A 181 -16.87 2.31 -51.55
CA CYS A 181 -18.28 2.30 -51.98
C CYS A 181 -19.12 3.45 -51.38
N GLY A 182 -18.51 4.40 -50.64
CA GLY A 182 -19.18 5.52 -50.00
C GLY A 182 -19.82 5.24 -48.66
N LYS A 183 -19.73 4.02 -48.11
CA LYS A 183 -20.28 3.68 -46.79
C LYS A 183 -19.38 4.22 -45.69
N ARG A 184 -19.97 4.84 -44.69
CA ARG A 184 -19.32 5.27 -43.47
C ARG A 184 -19.32 4.13 -42.44
N MET A 185 -18.17 3.80 -41.86
CA MET A 185 -18.03 2.67 -40.93
C MET A 185 -17.22 3.05 -39.71
N LEU A 186 -17.48 2.38 -38.59
CA LEU A 186 -16.60 2.39 -37.43
C LEU A 186 -15.67 1.16 -37.52
N GLN A 187 -14.38 1.38 -37.76
CA GLN A 187 -13.45 0.31 -38.06
C GLN A 187 -12.13 0.41 -37.27
N PRO A 188 -12.13 0.02 -35.97
CA PRO A 188 -10.95 0.09 -35.13
C PRO A 188 -9.73 -0.68 -35.67
N SER A 189 -9.95 -1.74 -36.44
CA SER A 189 -8.88 -2.62 -36.93
C SER A 189 -7.93 -1.98 -37.93
N ILE A 190 -8.33 -0.88 -38.58
CA ILE A 190 -7.48 -0.16 -39.52
C ILE A 190 -6.75 1.02 -38.89
N HIS A 191 -7.19 1.48 -37.73
CA HIS A 191 -6.56 2.61 -37.05
C HIS A 191 -5.18 2.20 -36.48
N PRO A 192 -4.07 2.92 -36.82
CA PRO A 192 -2.71 2.47 -36.50
C PRO A 192 -2.47 2.20 -35.02
N VAL A 193 -2.97 3.09 -34.14
CA VAL A 193 -2.80 2.99 -32.68
C VAL A 193 -3.65 1.88 -32.10
N ILE A 194 -4.86 1.65 -32.64
CA ILE A 194 -5.79 0.64 -32.14
C ILE A 194 -5.41 -0.75 -32.65
N ALA A 195 -5.06 -0.88 -33.94
CA ALA A 195 -4.69 -2.14 -34.57
C ALA A 195 -3.46 -2.79 -33.90
N SER A 196 -2.55 -1.98 -33.39
CA SER A 196 -1.35 -2.46 -32.69
C SER A 196 -1.18 -1.78 -31.35
N TYR A 197 -1.70 -2.40 -30.29
CA TYR A 197 -1.57 -1.91 -28.92
C TYR A 197 -0.11 -1.66 -28.49
N GLU A 198 0.85 -2.46 -28.96
CA GLU A 198 2.26 -2.24 -28.66
C GLU A 198 2.80 -0.97 -29.33
N LYS A 199 2.41 -0.70 -30.59
CA LYS A 199 2.77 0.55 -31.27
C LYS A 199 2.14 1.76 -30.57
N GLY A 200 0.87 1.68 -30.17
CA GLY A 200 0.22 2.72 -29.38
C GLY A 200 0.89 2.97 -28.04
N GLN A 201 1.37 1.92 -27.37
CA GLN A 201 2.17 2.07 -26.13
C GLN A 201 3.56 2.67 -26.38
N ASP A 202 4.17 2.42 -27.51
CA ASP A 202 5.43 3.05 -27.89
C ASP A 202 5.21 4.52 -28.21
N ASP A 203 4.19 4.85 -28.97
CA ASP A 203 3.81 6.19 -29.40
C ASP A 203 3.51 7.11 -28.19
N VAL A 204 2.58 6.70 -27.32
CA VAL A 204 2.26 7.46 -26.09
C VAL A 204 3.50 7.59 -25.18
N GLY A 205 4.34 6.57 -25.14
CA GLY A 205 5.56 6.60 -24.35
C GLY A 205 6.59 7.58 -24.88
N ASP A 206 6.66 7.77 -26.19
CA ASP A 206 7.54 8.73 -26.85
C ASP A 206 7.02 10.16 -26.70
N TRP A 207 5.70 10.36 -26.83
CA TRP A 207 5.05 11.65 -26.63
C TRP A 207 5.24 12.19 -25.20
N PHE A 208 4.96 11.38 -24.20
CA PHE A 208 5.05 11.79 -22.80
C PHE A 208 6.49 11.92 -22.25
N LYS A 209 7.52 11.72 -23.09
CA LYS A 209 8.89 12.07 -22.72
C LYS A 209 9.05 13.57 -22.43
N ALA A 210 8.25 14.41 -23.06
CA ALA A 210 8.27 15.86 -22.86
C ALA A 210 8.04 16.23 -21.38
N VAL A 211 7.16 15.49 -20.69
CA VAL A 211 6.86 15.69 -19.26
C VAL A 211 7.65 14.71 -18.34
N GLY A 212 8.75 14.14 -18.83
CA GLY A 212 9.64 13.28 -18.04
C GLY A 212 9.11 11.86 -17.79
N LEU A 213 7.98 11.46 -18.37
CA LEU A 213 7.45 10.12 -18.29
C LEU A 213 8.05 9.21 -19.35
N LYS A 214 8.09 7.91 -19.09
CA LYS A 214 8.62 6.91 -20.02
C LYS A 214 7.58 5.84 -20.30
N ARG A 215 7.71 5.22 -21.46
CA ARG A 215 6.93 4.06 -21.83
C ARG A 215 6.94 2.97 -20.75
N GLY A 216 5.81 2.31 -20.54
CA GLY A 216 5.67 1.10 -19.73
C GLY A 216 6.62 -0.04 -20.18
N LYS A 217 6.83 -1.04 -19.32
CA LYS A 217 7.70 -2.19 -19.65
C LYS A 217 7.11 -3.04 -20.78
N LYS A 218 7.91 -3.39 -21.80
CA LYS A 218 7.52 -4.27 -22.94
C LYS A 218 7.43 -5.76 -22.52
N ARG A 219 6.54 -6.08 -21.58
CA ARG A 219 6.45 -7.42 -20.98
C ARG A 219 5.98 -8.49 -21.97
N LYS A 220 4.95 -8.20 -22.77
CA LYS A 220 4.44 -9.13 -23.79
C LYS A 220 5.49 -9.46 -24.82
N ARG A 221 6.29 -8.48 -25.24
CA ARG A 221 7.39 -8.70 -26.19
C ARG A 221 8.48 -9.60 -25.59
N LYS A 222 8.83 -9.41 -24.33
CA LYS A 222 9.78 -10.29 -23.63
C LYS A 222 9.25 -11.71 -23.51
N LEU A 223 7.96 -11.88 -23.17
CA LEU A 223 7.30 -13.17 -23.07
C LEU A 223 7.31 -13.88 -24.43
N ARG A 224 6.89 -13.19 -25.52
CA ARG A 224 6.90 -13.77 -26.87
C ARG A 224 8.30 -14.20 -27.30
N LYS A 225 9.32 -13.34 -27.09
CA LYS A 225 10.71 -13.67 -27.43
C LYS A 225 11.22 -14.89 -26.67
N ALA A 226 10.93 -15.00 -25.37
CA ALA A 226 11.34 -16.15 -24.58
C ALA A 226 10.64 -17.45 -25.04
N LEU A 227 9.33 -17.38 -25.31
CA LEU A 227 8.57 -18.55 -25.82
C LEU A 227 9.03 -18.96 -27.21
N GLU A 228 9.29 -17.99 -28.09
CA GLU A 228 9.80 -18.26 -29.45
C GLU A 228 11.21 -18.86 -29.42
N HIS A 229 12.08 -18.33 -28.57
CA HIS A 229 13.42 -18.88 -28.36
C HIS A 229 13.33 -20.33 -27.89
N ASN A 230 12.55 -20.59 -26.83
CA ASN A 230 12.42 -21.94 -26.28
C ASN A 230 11.78 -22.93 -27.28
N ARG A 231 10.83 -22.45 -28.10
CA ARG A 231 10.27 -23.28 -29.19
C ARG A 231 11.34 -23.67 -30.21
N LYS A 232 12.12 -22.69 -30.69
CA LYS A 232 13.22 -22.93 -31.66
C LYS A 232 14.29 -23.85 -31.09
N ALA A 233 14.68 -23.61 -29.82
CA ALA A 233 15.68 -24.46 -29.15
C ALA A 233 15.18 -25.92 -29.03
N LEU A 234 13.91 -26.13 -28.71
CA LEU A 234 13.30 -27.46 -28.65
C LEU A 234 13.21 -28.11 -30.03
N GLU A 235 12.85 -27.36 -31.06
CA GLU A 235 12.80 -27.85 -32.45
C GLU A 235 14.18 -28.28 -32.95
N ALA A 236 15.23 -27.48 -32.72
CA ALA A 236 16.60 -27.79 -33.10
C ALA A 236 17.15 -29.01 -32.35
N TYR A 237 16.88 -29.12 -31.05
CA TYR A 237 17.26 -30.27 -30.23
C TYR A 237 16.58 -31.57 -30.72
N ASN A 238 15.30 -31.52 -30.99
CA ASN A 238 14.54 -32.67 -31.49
C ASN A 238 14.94 -33.09 -32.93
N ALA A 239 15.43 -32.14 -33.72
CA ALA A 239 15.96 -32.41 -35.06
C ALA A 239 17.41 -32.95 -35.03
N GLY A 240 18.06 -33.02 -33.89
CA GLY A 240 19.46 -33.41 -33.77
C GLY A 240 20.45 -32.33 -34.26
N GLU A 241 19.98 -31.09 -34.42
CA GLU A 241 20.79 -29.94 -34.86
C GLU A 241 21.50 -29.24 -33.70
N ALA A 242 21.15 -29.58 -32.45
CA ALA A 242 21.76 -29.01 -31.25
C ALA A 242 22.04 -30.11 -30.21
N ASP A 243 23.26 -30.09 -29.65
CA ASP A 243 23.73 -31.07 -28.65
C ASP A 243 23.17 -30.78 -27.24
N SER A 244 22.64 -29.61 -26.99
CA SER A 244 22.09 -29.21 -25.69
C SER A 244 20.84 -28.37 -25.82
N LEU A 245 19.97 -28.43 -24.80
CA LEU A 245 18.71 -27.69 -24.75
C LEU A 245 18.94 -26.31 -24.09
N ASP A 246 19.13 -25.27 -24.92
CA ASP A 246 19.29 -23.88 -24.45
C ASP A 246 17.93 -23.22 -24.21
N LEU A 247 17.39 -23.34 -22.98
CA LEU A 247 16.12 -22.73 -22.58
C LEU A 247 16.34 -21.45 -21.77
N VAL A 248 15.62 -20.41 -22.14
CA VAL A 248 15.57 -19.17 -21.36
C VAL A 248 14.35 -19.15 -20.41
N GLU A 249 14.53 -18.55 -19.25
CA GLU A 249 13.43 -18.41 -18.28
C GLU A 249 12.26 -17.60 -18.89
N VAL A 250 11.07 -18.19 -18.92
CA VAL A 250 9.86 -17.55 -19.42
C VAL A 250 9.29 -16.61 -18.36
N PRO A 251 9.19 -15.28 -18.64
CA PRO A 251 8.63 -14.33 -17.69
C PRO A 251 7.22 -14.71 -17.26
N LYS A 252 6.94 -14.75 -15.96
CA LYS A 252 5.62 -15.08 -15.40
C LYS A 252 4.53 -14.18 -15.99
N LYS A 253 3.50 -14.80 -16.56
CA LYS A 253 2.31 -14.11 -17.07
C LYS A 253 1.55 -13.51 -15.90
N ARG A 254 1.43 -12.19 -15.85
CA ARG A 254 0.54 -11.54 -14.88
C ARG A 254 -0.90 -11.65 -15.36
N ARG A 255 -1.77 -12.23 -14.54
CA ARG A 255 -3.22 -12.17 -14.78
C ARG A 255 -3.67 -10.71 -14.65
N HIS A 256 -4.55 -10.30 -15.53
CA HIS A 256 -5.31 -9.06 -15.35
C HIS A 256 -6.21 -9.24 -14.12
N VAL A 257 -6.08 -8.33 -13.18
CA VAL A 257 -6.97 -8.27 -12.02
C VAL A 257 -7.90 -7.10 -12.30
N SER A 258 -9.20 -7.34 -12.33
CA SER A 258 -10.18 -6.26 -12.51
C SER A 258 -10.09 -5.26 -11.34
N PRO A 259 -10.44 -3.99 -11.54
CA PRO A 259 -10.45 -2.99 -10.47
C PRO A 259 -11.26 -3.44 -9.25
N ARG A 260 -12.42 -4.09 -9.47
CA ARG A 260 -13.25 -4.64 -8.41
C ARG A 260 -12.51 -5.69 -7.57
N VAL A 261 -11.94 -6.71 -8.21
CA VAL A 261 -11.19 -7.79 -7.51
C VAL A 261 -9.95 -7.22 -6.81
N TRP A 262 -9.33 -6.16 -7.38
CA TRP A 262 -8.21 -5.50 -6.74
C TRP A 262 -8.65 -4.75 -5.47
N ARG A 263 -9.77 -4.02 -5.51
CA ARG A 263 -10.36 -3.34 -4.34
C ARG A 263 -10.71 -4.35 -3.24
N GLU A 264 -11.49 -5.36 -3.56
CA GLU A 264 -11.85 -6.45 -2.61
C GLU A 264 -10.61 -7.05 -1.93
N LYS A 265 -9.52 -7.21 -2.69
CA LYS A 265 -8.25 -7.71 -2.13
C LYS A 265 -7.57 -6.68 -1.23
N GLN A 266 -7.63 -5.39 -1.56
CA GLN A 266 -7.07 -4.34 -0.71
C GLN A 266 -7.88 -4.18 0.59
N GLU A 267 -9.20 -4.17 0.51
CA GLU A 267 -10.11 -4.11 1.66
C GLU A 267 -9.86 -5.27 2.62
N ARG A 268 -9.75 -6.50 2.07
CA ARG A 268 -9.39 -7.67 2.90
C ARG A 268 -8.04 -7.50 3.60
N ARG A 269 -7.03 -6.98 2.89
CA ARG A 269 -5.71 -6.73 3.50
C ARG A 269 -5.74 -5.64 4.56
N LEU A 270 -6.57 -4.62 4.39
CA LEU A 270 -6.77 -3.58 5.40
C LEU A 270 -7.45 -4.18 6.62
N ALA A 271 -8.56 -4.91 6.44
CA ALA A 271 -9.26 -5.58 7.54
C ALA A 271 -8.36 -6.57 8.31
N GLU A 272 -7.51 -7.35 7.60
CA GLU A 272 -6.52 -8.23 8.24
C GLU A 272 -5.48 -7.44 9.06
N ARG A 273 -5.07 -6.27 8.59
CA ARG A 273 -4.13 -5.41 9.31
C ARG A 273 -4.77 -4.78 10.54
N ASP A 274 -6.00 -4.31 10.40
CA ASP A 274 -6.75 -3.67 11.49
C ASP A 274 -7.00 -4.70 12.59
N LEU A 275 -7.44 -5.92 12.25
CA LEU A 275 -7.59 -7.02 13.22
C LEU A 275 -6.27 -7.39 13.91
N ALA A 276 -5.16 -7.42 13.16
CA ALA A 276 -3.84 -7.69 13.73
C ALA A 276 -3.37 -6.56 14.64
N GLN A 277 -3.75 -5.33 14.36
CA GLN A 277 -3.46 -4.17 15.19
C GLN A 277 -4.28 -4.20 16.48
N GLU A 278 -5.59 -4.45 16.41
CA GLU A 278 -6.46 -4.63 17.57
C GLU A 278 -5.94 -5.73 18.50
N THR A 279 -5.60 -6.90 17.93
CA THR A 279 -5.02 -8.02 18.72
C THR A 279 -3.72 -7.61 19.43
N ARG A 280 -2.91 -6.78 18.77
CA ARG A 280 -1.66 -6.28 19.35
C ARG A 280 -1.91 -5.27 20.47
N GLU A 281 -2.89 -4.41 20.31
CA GLU A 281 -3.30 -3.43 21.32
C GLU A 281 -3.83 -4.15 22.56
N GLU A 282 -4.71 -5.16 22.41
CA GLU A 282 -5.18 -6.01 23.51
C GLU A 282 -4.02 -6.71 24.27
N GLN A 283 -3.02 -7.22 23.51
CA GLN A 283 -1.84 -7.84 24.13
C GLN A 283 -1.00 -6.81 24.91
N LEU A 284 -0.91 -5.59 24.44
CA LEU A 284 -0.19 -4.51 25.14
C LEU A 284 -0.92 -4.11 26.41
N GLU A 285 -2.23 -3.91 26.36
CA GLU A 285 -3.05 -3.62 27.53
C GLU A 285 -2.95 -4.73 28.60
N ALA A 286 -3.03 -6.00 28.19
CA ALA A 286 -2.85 -7.13 29.10
C ALA A 286 -1.45 -7.14 29.76
N LYS A 287 -0.41 -6.79 29.02
CA LYS A 287 0.95 -6.66 29.56
C LYS A 287 1.08 -5.50 30.52
N GLU A 288 0.53 -4.33 30.20
CA GLU A 288 0.51 -3.16 31.06
C GLU A 288 -0.21 -3.48 32.38
N ALA A 289 -1.38 -4.11 32.32
CA ALA A 289 -2.09 -4.56 33.51
C ALA A 289 -1.25 -5.52 34.37
N SER A 290 -0.51 -6.44 33.73
CA SER A 290 0.39 -7.37 34.45
C SER A 290 1.56 -6.65 35.11
N VAL A 291 2.12 -5.62 34.46
CA VAL A 291 3.21 -4.79 35.03
C VAL A 291 2.68 -4.03 36.24
N VAL A 292 1.55 -3.36 36.14
CA VAL A 292 0.94 -2.63 37.27
C VAL A 292 0.67 -3.57 38.46
N THR A 293 0.20 -4.79 38.21
CA THR A 293 -0.01 -5.79 39.27
C THR A 293 1.29 -6.20 39.94
N ARG A 294 2.36 -6.38 39.15
CA ARG A 294 3.71 -6.71 39.68
C ARG A 294 4.31 -5.54 40.49
N GLU A 295 4.16 -4.32 40.01
CA GLU A 295 4.62 -3.12 40.74
C GLU A 295 3.90 -2.98 42.07
N THR A 296 2.59 -3.09 42.10
CA THR A 296 1.82 -3.02 43.37
C THR A 296 2.21 -4.15 44.33
N HIS A 297 2.52 -5.34 43.83
CA HIS A 297 2.98 -6.44 44.69
C HIS A 297 4.42 -6.19 45.21
N ALA A 298 5.30 -5.63 44.37
CA ALA A 298 6.65 -5.25 44.77
C ALA A 298 6.63 -4.14 45.83
N ASP A 299 5.78 -3.12 45.67
CA ASP A 299 5.59 -2.04 46.64
C ASP A 299 5.10 -2.58 47.98
N LYS A 300 4.12 -3.50 47.98
CA LYS A 300 3.65 -4.17 49.20
C LYS A 300 4.76 -4.94 49.94
N LYS A 301 5.57 -5.70 49.17
CA LYS A 301 6.71 -6.43 49.73
C LYS A 301 7.76 -5.51 50.29
N THR A 302 8.04 -4.39 49.60
CA THR A 302 8.97 -3.38 50.04
C THR A 302 8.51 -2.71 51.33
N ALA A 303 7.21 -2.36 51.39
CA ALA A 303 6.62 -1.78 52.62
C ALA A 303 6.68 -2.77 53.81
N GLN A 304 6.36 -4.08 53.56
CA GLN A 304 6.49 -5.11 54.61
C GLN A 304 7.94 -5.27 55.09
N ALA A 305 8.91 -5.27 54.16
CA ALA A 305 10.33 -5.37 54.50
C ALA A 305 10.79 -4.19 55.33
N ILE A 306 10.39 -2.95 54.96
CA ILE A 306 10.69 -1.72 55.72
C ILE A 306 10.09 -1.80 57.12
N ALA A 307 8.84 -2.24 57.24
CA ALA A 307 8.17 -2.40 58.53
C ALA A 307 8.89 -3.42 59.41
N THR A 308 9.24 -4.58 58.85
CA THR A 308 9.99 -5.63 59.55
C THR A 308 11.38 -5.14 60.02
N LEU A 309 12.09 -4.41 59.15
CA LEU A 309 13.39 -3.81 59.49
C LEU A 309 13.28 -2.75 60.56
N SER A 310 12.18 -1.97 60.59
CA SER A 310 11.98 -0.96 61.64
C SER A 310 11.74 -1.61 62.99
N VAL A 311 10.91 -2.67 63.02
CA VAL A 311 10.68 -3.46 64.25
C VAL A 311 11.98 -4.13 64.74
N ALA A 312 12.72 -4.78 63.81
CA ALA A 312 14.02 -5.40 64.14
C ALA A 312 15.03 -4.36 64.68
N ARG A 313 15.04 -3.15 64.13
CA ARG A 313 15.88 -2.04 64.57
C ARG A 313 15.50 -1.54 65.99
N ASP A 314 14.21 -1.49 66.28
CA ASP A 314 13.70 -1.07 67.58
C ASP A 314 13.97 -2.11 68.66
N VAL A 315 13.86 -3.41 68.34
CA VAL A 315 14.26 -4.52 69.20
C VAL A 315 15.80 -4.44 69.44
N ALA A 316 16.63 -4.25 68.41
CA ALA A 316 18.07 -4.15 68.55
C ALA A 316 18.53 -2.93 69.38
N LYS A 317 17.71 -1.88 69.42
CA LYS A 317 17.94 -0.70 70.25
C LYS A 317 17.37 -0.81 71.66
N GLY A 318 16.80 -1.95 72.00
CA GLY A 318 16.19 -2.16 73.33
C GLY A 318 14.89 -1.40 73.56
N ARG A 319 14.27 -0.84 72.50
CA ARG A 319 13.01 -0.09 72.58
C ARG A 319 11.77 -0.99 72.63
N VAL A 320 11.90 -2.24 72.18
CA VAL A 320 10.81 -3.24 72.20
C VAL A 320 11.42 -4.53 72.77
N VAL A 321 10.88 -5.00 73.87
CA VAL A 321 11.25 -6.31 74.44
C VAL A 321 10.28 -7.36 73.87
N LEU A 322 10.84 -8.35 73.17
CA LEU A 322 10.03 -9.51 72.73
C LEU A 322 9.75 -10.33 73.97
N GLY A 323 8.59 -10.12 74.57
CA GLY A 323 8.08 -10.97 75.65
C GLY A 323 7.80 -12.35 75.11
N ALA A 324 8.41 -13.37 75.72
CA ALA A 324 8.00 -14.74 75.52
C ALA A 324 6.52 -14.85 75.92
N ARG A 325 5.63 -15.36 75.00
CA ARG A 325 4.32 -15.77 75.35
C ARG A 325 4.41 -17.00 76.23
N ASP A 326 4.42 -16.73 77.54
CA ASP A 326 3.93 -17.76 78.45
C ASP A 326 3.05 -17.12 79.53
N ALA A 327 1.87 -17.67 79.63
CA ALA A 327 0.88 -17.22 80.57
C ALA A 327 1.32 -17.54 81.96
N SER A 328 1.40 -16.58 82.74
CA SER A 328 0.99 -16.46 84.14
C SER A 328 1.87 -15.47 84.91
N ASN A 329 1.18 -14.48 85.43
CA ASN A 329 1.56 -13.62 86.54
C ASN A 329 3.05 -13.63 86.99
N ARG A 330 3.72 -12.53 86.72
CA ARG A 330 4.43 -11.78 87.77
C ARG A 330 5.17 -10.59 87.18
N GLU A 331 4.95 -9.47 87.77
CA GLU A 331 5.81 -8.31 87.74
C GLU A 331 7.21 -8.75 88.09
N ASP A 332 8.10 -8.64 87.11
CA ASP A 332 9.52 -8.49 87.40
C ASP A 332 10.20 -7.77 86.20
N GLU A 333 10.61 -6.55 86.49
CA GLU A 333 11.54 -5.76 85.73
C GLU A 333 12.84 -6.59 85.54
N THR A 334 13.00 -7.34 84.49
CA THR A 334 14.28 -7.86 84.08
C THR A 334 14.91 -6.89 83.08
N ALA A 335 15.65 -5.95 83.62
CA ALA A 335 16.63 -5.22 82.87
C ALA A 335 17.52 -6.18 82.10
N SER A 336 17.44 -6.19 80.80
CA SER A 336 18.35 -6.96 79.93
C SER A 336 19.75 -6.44 80.15
N THR A 337 20.63 -7.26 80.69
CA THR A 337 22.01 -6.96 80.99
C THR A 337 22.74 -6.51 79.73
N PRO A 338 23.64 -5.48 79.79
CA PRO A 338 24.41 -4.98 78.64
C PRO A 338 25.18 -6.11 77.89
N ALA A 339 25.52 -7.19 78.56
CA ALA A 339 26.23 -8.32 78.02
C ALA A 339 25.44 -9.15 76.99
N THR A 340 24.10 -9.15 77.04
CA THR A 340 23.24 -9.83 76.09
C THR A 340 22.82 -8.98 74.89
N GLN A 341 22.88 -7.65 75.01
CA GLN A 341 22.55 -6.75 73.93
C GLN A 341 23.58 -6.74 72.79
N ILE A 342 24.88 -6.84 73.13
CA ILE A 342 25.96 -6.81 72.11
C ILE A 342 25.91 -7.97 71.13
N PRO A 343 25.71 -9.23 71.55
CA PRO A 343 25.55 -10.36 70.63
C PRO A 343 24.31 -10.27 69.79
N ALA A 344 23.20 -9.80 70.37
CA ALA A 344 21.94 -9.62 69.60
C ALA A 344 22.11 -8.53 68.54
N GLN A 345 22.71 -7.40 68.83
CA GLN A 345 23.01 -6.35 67.87
C GLN A 345 23.94 -6.83 66.74
N ARG A 346 24.94 -7.66 67.02
CA ARG A 346 25.83 -8.25 65.98
C ARG A 346 25.08 -9.26 65.09
N LEU A 347 24.20 -10.09 65.64
CA LEU A 347 23.37 -11.02 64.89
C LEU A 347 22.37 -10.30 63.98
N PHE A 348 21.69 -9.26 64.51
CA PHE A 348 20.79 -8.41 63.69
C PHE A 348 21.53 -7.61 62.62
N GLY A 349 22.74 -7.11 62.92
CA GLY A 349 23.57 -6.46 61.93
C GLY A 349 23.91 -7.37 60.76
N ARG A 350 24.32 -8.61 61.05
CA ARG A 350 24.60 -9.61 60.02
C ARG A 350 23.35 -10.02 59.23
N ALA A 351 22.20 -10.22 59.88
CA ALA A 351 20.94 -10.50 59.22
C ALA A 351 20.49 -9.33 58.32
N LEU A 352 20.64 -8.06 58.75
CA LEU A 352 20.40 -6.88 57.95
C LEU A 352 21.31 -6.80 56.72
N ASP A 353 22.60 -7.10 56.88
CA ASP A 353 23.56 -7.11 55.76
C ASP A 353 23.20 -8.19 54.73
N VAL A 354 22.79 -9.39 55.17
CA VAL A 354 22.34 -10.45 54.29
C VAL A 354 21.06 -10.05 53.53
N LEU A 355 20.04 -9.50 54.23
CA LEU A 355 18.81 -9.01 53.65
C LEU A 355 19.07 -7.87 52.64
N HIS A 356 19.96 -6.92 52.99
CA HIS A 356 20.33 -5.86 52.05
C HIS A 356 21.07 -6.36 50.82
N LYS A 357 21.94 -7.38 50.96
CA LYS A 357 22.60 -8.02 49.83
C LYS A 357 21.59 -8.73 48.93
N GLN A 358 20.66 -9.47 49.52
CA GLN A 358 19.63 -10.21 48.78
C GLN A 358 18.69 -9.25 48.06
N ALA A 359 18.16 -8.22 48.72
CA ALA A 359 17.29 -7.21 48.08
C ALA A 359 18.00 -6.45 46.94
N ARG A 360 19.29 -6.15 47.08
CA ARG A 360 20.08 -5.54 45.98
C ARG A 360 20.31 -6.50 44.83
N SER A 361 20.50 -7.80 45.09
CA SER A 361 20.65 -8.84 44.07
C SER A 361 19.37 -9.03 43.27
N GLU A 362 18.22 -9.10 43.95
CA GLU A 362 16.90 -9.20 43.31
C GLU A 362 16.60 -7.97 42.48
N ALA A 363 16.81 -6.76 43.00
CA ALA A 363 16.64 -5.51 42.27
C ALA A 363 17.54 -5.40 41.04
N ARG A 364 18.74 -5.99 41.09
CA ARG A 364 19.65 -6.02 39.94
C ARG A 364 19.16 -6.97 38.88
N ALA A 365 18.65 -8.15 39.25
CA ALA A 365 18.08 -9.14 38.31
C ALA A 365 16.86 -8.55 37.58
N ASP A 366 15.92 -7.94 38.32
CA ASP A 366 14.72 -7.30 37.76
C ASP A 366 15.08 -6.14 36.81
N LEU A 367 16.06 -5.31 37.17
CA LEU A 367 16.55 -4.24 36.32
C LEU A 367 17.25 -4.74 35.07
N LYS A 368 17.96 -5.86 35.16
CA LYS A 368 18.62 -6.48 34.00
C LYS A 368 17.60 -7.05 33.01
N ASP A 369 16.57 -7.74 33.50
CA ASP A 369 15.52 -8.31 32.66
C ASP A 369 14.76 -7.20 31.93
N ALA A 370 14.38 -6.12 32.63
CA ALA A 370 13.75 -4.94 32.03
C ALA A 370 14.65 -4.26 30.99
N PHE A 371 15.95 -4.16 31.26
CA PHE A 371 16.93 -3.60 30.33
C PHE A 371 17.03 -4.43 29.05
N ASP A 372 17.09 -5.76 29.15
CA ASP A 372 17.18 -6.67 28.02
C ASP A 372 15.89 -6.67 27.19
N GLU A 373 14.72 -6.45 27.81
CA GLU A 373 13.43 -6.28 27.11
C GLU A 373 13.37 -4.97 26.33
N ILE A 374 13.77 -3.84 26.95
CA ILE A 374 13.83 -2.53 26.29
C ILE A 374 14.82 -2.58 25.11
N ARG A 375 15.95 -3.25 25.26
CA ARG A 375 16.94 -3.39 24.20
C ARG A 375 16.40 -4.19 23.03
N ARG A 376 15.72 -5.30 23.27
CA ARG A 376 15.05 -6.09 22.21
C ARG A 376 14.00 -5.26 21.46
N ALA A 377 13.22 -4.45 22.18
CA ALA A 377 12.25 -3.56 21.57
C ALA A 377 12.92 -2.47 20.71
N ASP A 378 14.05 -1.91 21.16
CA ASP A 378 14.81 -0.92 20.41
C ASP A 378 15.42 -1.51 19.12
N ASP A 379 15.97 -2.72 19.20
CA ASP A 379 16.50 -3.45 18.04
C ASP A 379 15.40 -3.73 16.99
N ALA A 380 14.20 -4.13 17.42
CA ALA A 380 13.05 -4.33 16.55
C ALA A 380 12.58 -3.01 15.87
N ILE A 381 12.62 -1.88 16.60
CA ILE A 381 12.33 -0.56 16.02
C ILE A 381 13.35 -0.19 14.93
N VAL A 382 14.63 -0.52 15.14
CA VAL A 382 15.70 -0.30 14.15
C VAL A 382 15.43 -1.11 12.89
N GLU A 383 15.11 -2.40 13.03
CA GLU A 383 14.82 -3.30 11.91
C GLU A 383 13.65 -2.78 11.08
N ILE A 384 12.55 -2.41 11.72
CA ILE A 384 11.38 -1.81 11.05
C ILE A 384 11.76 -0.50 10.34
N ALA A 385 12.59 0.34 10.99
CA ALA A 385 13.00 1.62 10.43
C ALA A 385 13.86 1.47 9.16
N THR A 386 14.58 0.37 8.98
CA THR A 386 15.41 0.15 7.77
C THR A 386 14.57 0.08 6.50
N GLY A 387 13.32 -0.40 6.59
CA GLY A 387 12.36 -0.48 5.47
C GLY A 387 11.66 0.83 5.11
N LEU A 388 11.79 1.87 5.93
CA LEU A 388 11.05 3.13 5.79
C LEU A 388 11.80 4.19 4.98
N GLY A 389 11.06 5.17 4.45
CA GLY A 389 11.62 6.34 3.75
C GLY A 389 12.42 7.27 4.69
N LYS A 390 13.28 8.13 4.11
CA LYS A 390 14.23 8.98 4.84
C LYS A 390 13.57 9.82 5.94
N SER A 391 12.47 10.51 5.64
CA SER A 391 11.77 11.38 6.60
C SER A 391 11.21 10.59 7.81
N ALA A 392 10.64 9.41 7.56
CA ALA A 392 10.15 8.55 8.64
C ALA A 392 11.29 8.02 9.51
N ARG A 393 12.42 7.65 8.91
CA ARG A 393 13.63 7.24 9.66
C ARG A 393 14.18 8.35 10.55
N GLU A 394 14.21 9.59 10.07
CA GLU A 394 14.66 10.74 10.85
C GLU A 394 13.76 11.01 12.08
N ARG A 395 12.45 10.89 11.92
CA ARG A 395 11.48 11.01 13.04
C ARG A 395 11.69 9.91 14.08
N ILE A 396 11.83 8.67 13.66
CA ILE A 396 12.11 7.53 14.54
C ILE A 396 13.46 7.72 15.25
N ALA A 397 14.51 8.12 14.55
CA ALA A 397 15.81 8.37 15.13
C ALA A 397 15.77 9.47 16.22
N ASN A 398 14.96 10.53 16.02
CA ASN A 398 14.77 11.57 17.02
C ASN A 398 14.00 11.07 18.25
N ALA A 399 12.94 10.28 18.07
CA ALA A 399 12.20 9.66 19.17
C ALA A 399 13.10 8.71 19.98
N ARG A 400 13.96 7.92 19.32
CA ARG A 400 14.90 7.01 19.96
C ARG A 400 16.01 7.69 20.77
N LYS A 401 16.32 8.97 20.54
CA LYS A 401 17.31 9.71 21.36
C LYS A 401 16.96 9.73 22.84
N SER A 402 15.69 9.84 23.18
CA SER A 402 15.23 9.80 24.57
C SER A 402 15.34 8.41 25.16
N LEU A 403 14.94 7.38 24.40
CA LEU A 403 15.05 5.97 24.77
C LEU A 403 16.52 5.57 24.99
N SER A 404 17.43 5.94 24.08
CA SER A 404 18.86 5.67 24.20
C SER A 404 19.48 6.30 25.46
N ARG A 405 19.03 7.51 25.83
CA ARG A 405 19.48 8.14 27.10
C ARG A 405 18.99 7.37 28.33
N ALA A 406 17.74 6.91 28.31
CA ALA A 406 17.17 6.08 29.36
C ALA A 406 17.92 4.74 29.50
N ILE A 407 18.18 4.06 28.39
CA ILE A 407 18.97 2.81 28.32
C ILE A 407 20.35 3.01 28.94
N ILE A 408 21.09 4.07 28.57
CA ILE A 408 22.39 4.39 29.13
C ILE A 408 22.27 4.68 30.63
N GLY A 409 21.22 5.38 31.06
CA GLY A 409 20.97 5.68 32.48
C GLY A 409 20.74 4.42 33.31
N ILE A 410 19.92 3.49 32.81
CA ILE A 410 19.65 2.18 33.45
C ILE A 410 20.92 1.33 33.47
N SER A 411 21.64 1.21 32.38
CA SER A 411 22.92 0.49 32.30
C SER A 411 23.93 0.94 33.33
N ARG A 412 24.07 2.28 33.51
CA ARG A 412 24.95 2.86 34.55
C ARG A 412 24.48 2.55 35.97
N LYS A 413 23.17 2.44 36.20
CA LYS A 413 22.62 2.04 37.51
C LYS A 413 22.92 0.58 37.80
N ILE A 414 22.72 -0.32 36.85
CA ILE A 414 23.00 -1.76 36.95
C ILE A 414 24.48 -1.99 37.25
N SER A 415 25.39 -1.30 36.56
CA SER A 415 26.84 -1.45 36.77
C SER A 415 27.34 -0.94 38.12
N ARG A 416 26.57 -0.11 38.82
CA ARG A 416 26.90 0.37 40.19
C ARG A 416 26.39 -0.55 41.30
N LEU A 417 25.54 -1.52 40.99
CA LEU A 417 25.03 -2.52 41.93
C LEU A 417 26.08 -3.64 42.07
N PRO A 418 26.34 -4.12 43.30
CA PRO A 418 27.27 -5.23 43.51
C PRO A 418 26.79 -6.51 42.80
N ASP A 419 27.73 -7.34 42.38
CA ASP A 419 27.42 -8.63 41.76
C ASP A 419 26.65 -9.54 42.71
N PRO A 420 25.67 -10.33 42.19
CA PRO A 420 25.00 -11.35 42.99
C PRO A 420 26.05 -12.34 43.53
N PRO A 421 25.88 -12.84 44.74
CA PRO A 421 26.76 -13.89 45.25
C PRO A 421 26.67 -15.12 44.34
N GLU A 422 27.82 -15.66 43.93
CA GLU A 422 27.89 -16.91 43.20
C GLU A 422 27.10 -17.98 43.97
N LYS A 423 26.15 -18.64 43.29
CA LYS A 423 25.48 -19.81 43.85
C LYS A 423 26.56 -20.86 44.10
N SER A 424 26.91 -21.12 45.38
CA SER A 424 27.78 -22.21 45.75
C SER A 424 27.14 -23.50 45.24
N SER A 425 27.85 -24.19 44.36
CA SER A 425 27.50 -25.49 43.79
C SER A 425 27.69 -26.63 44.77
N ASP A 426 27.30 -26.46 46.04
CA ASP A 426 27.34 -27.50 47.05
C ASP A 426 25.95 -27.67 47.68
N GLN A 427 25.15 -28.47 47.04
CA GLN A 427 24.18 -29.38 47.68
C GLN A 427 23.98 -30.59 46.78
N ARG A 428 24.80 -31.63 47.08
CA ARG A 428 24.35 -33.00 46.81
C ARG A 428 23.35 -33.41 47.87
#